data_18b5e60aa36426c22a3df96e3000f630
#
_entry.id   18b5e60aa36426c22a3df96e3000f630
#
_cell.length_a   1.000
_cell.length_b   1.000
_cell.length_c   1.000
_cell.angle_alpha   90.00
_cell.angle_beta   90.00
_cell.angle_gamma   90.00
#
_symmetry.space_group_name_H-M   'P 1'
#
loop_
_entity.id
_entity.type
_entity.pdbx_description
1 polymer ?
#
loop_
_entity_poly.entity_id
_entity_poly.type
_entity_poly.pdbx_seq_one_letter_code
_entity_poly.pdbx_strand_id
1 'polypeptide(L)'
;MVRGVRFVCLVFAAAVALYLLLCLSLVPLVMYPPRPEYLPAEDEEVVADFNRDYCPAHLSAAGSADCKAKTGNFFFGLATAPAHVEDNLNDSWLEFAQNSKTQVRAWHNVPLPGERLRFWSAPNVEIELAKEAGSSVFRLGIDWGRIVPQEPVNGIEAVVDMEAVEHYKWILQTVKENDMRVMLTLFHHSLPKWALTYGGWIDSRTISYFEDFARFSKQQFGEYVDYWITFNEPHIFVILTHCSGTWPPGNKPSIMESLVCFTPWGHYGRAMESITKAHIAAYKALHEGSVKAVVGVAHHVGVIQPYGLLDLPIVYITRFLTEFHWIDGIQDYLDYCGINYYGQEILSGAGLMLVPEEEYSEAGRGVYPDGLFQVLVAFHNRYKAKQPKLRYIITENGFADARDIIRRPYLVEHLLAIHAAIQQGVPVDGYLQWTISDNWEWADGYCPRFGLVDVDRASNLTRIPRPSYFLYQQVSKSGIITKQQREGEWQTLQEEIKRGGVRPFCRAVAQDNRMWAESLDTPRMRLIANKDWRFTKYKQPGLLEYVWRSFEVAVILLKDAVRLLSGGSLMDVSLPPEIISGEL
;
A
#
# COMPACT_ATOMS: atom_id res chain seq x y z
N MET A 1 28.24 29.73 36.87
CA MET A 1 27.67 28.38 36.74
C MET A 1 26.15 28.35 37.01
N VAL A 2 25.64 28.77 38.17
CA VAL A 2 24.20 28.71 38.54
C VAL A 2 23.28 29.49 37.59
N ARG A 3 23.69 30.68 37.05
CA ARG A 3 22.88 31.46 36.09
C ARG A 3 22.77 30.75 34.72
N GLY A 4 23.83 30.08 34.26
CA GLY A 4 23.82 29.32 33.02
C GLY A 4 22.90 28.08 33.09
N VAL A 5 22.94 27.33 34.21
CA VAL A 5 22.05 26.18 34.42
C VAL A 5 20.60 26.61 34.48
N ARG A 6 20.27 27.71 35.19
CA ARG A 6 18.89 28.24 35.22
C ARG A 6 18.41 28.68 33.83
N PHE A 7 19.24 29.29 33.03
CA PHE A 7 18.89 29.66 31.65
C PHE A 7 18.62 28.44 30.78
N VAL A 8 19.47 27.43 30.84
CA VAL A 8 19.27 26.17 30.11
C VAL A 8 17.97 25.45 30.54
N CYS A 9 17.70 25.39 31.87
CA CYS A 9 16.46 24.82 32.37
C CYS A 9 15.22 25.60 31.91
N LEU A 10 15.27 26.94 31.87
CA LEU A 10 14.16 27.76 31.39
C LEU A 10 13.91 27.56 29.88
N VAL A 11 14.97 27.51 29.07
CA VAL A 11 14.85 27.23 27.62
C VAL A 11 14.28 25.85 27.39
N PHE A 12 14.75 24.84 28.12
CA PHE A 12 14.21 23.49 28.03
C PHE A 12 12.74 23.44 28.45
N ALA A 13 12.36 24.05 29.59
CA ALA A 13 10.96 24.10 30.03
C ALA A 13 10.05 24.81 29.01
N ALA A 14 10.54 25.92 28.40
CA ALA A 14 9.81 26.63 27.36
C ALA A 14 9.63 25.76 26.09
N ALA A 15 10.67 25.05 25.69
CA ALA A 15 10.60 24.12 24.54
C ALA A 15 9.60 22.98 24.78
N VAL A 16 9.60 22.38 25.98
CA VAL A 16 8.63 21.36 26.36
C VAL A 16 7.20 21.92 26.37
N ALA A 17 7.00 23.10 26.96
CA ALA A 17 5.67 23.74 26.99
C ALA A 17 5.17 24.04 25.56
N LEU A 18 6.03 24.54 24.66
CA LEU A 18 5.70 24.80 23.27
C LEU A 18 5.34 23.49 22.54
N TYR A 19 6.10 22.41 22.77
CA TYR A 19 5.81 21.11 22.19
C TYR A 19 4.46 20.57 22.65
N LEU A 20 4.13 20.67 23.95
CA LEU A 20 2.83 20.26 24.48
C LEU A 20 1.68 21.09 23.89
N LEU A 21 1.87 22.41 23.74
CA LEU A 21 0.87 23.26 23.07
C LEU A 21 0.67 22.86 21.61
N LEU A 22 1.75 22.55 20.89
CA LEU A 22 1.66 22.01 19.53
C LEU A 22 0.87 20.71 19.51
N CYS A 23 1.18 19.74 20.38
CA CYS A 23 0.41 18.49 20.48
C CYS A 23 -1.09 18.75 20.71
N LEU A 24 -1.44 19.61 21.65
CA LEU A 24 -2.84 19.94 21.93
C LEU A 24 -3.54 20.61 20.74
N SER A 25 -2.85 21.47 19.99
CA SER A 25 -3.40 22.12 18.78
C SER A 25 -3.69 21.13 17.64
N LEU A 26 -2.99 20.00 17.58
CA LEU A 26 -3.14 18.98 16.57
C LEU A 26 -4.23 17.95 16.87
N VAL A 27 -4.71 17.87 18.12
CA VAL A 27 -5.80 16.94 18.52
C VAL A 27 -6.99 17.01 17.56
N PRO A 28 -7.62 18.18 17.28
CA PRO A 28 -8.79 18.24 16.42
C PRO A 28 -8.49 17.86 14.95
N LEU A 29 -7.25 17.99 14.51
CA LEU A 29 -6.86 17.69 13.11
C LEU A 29 -6.58 16.20 12.87
N VAL A 30 -6.18 15.47 13.91
CA VAL A 30 -5.73 14.07 13.79
C VAL A 30 -6.75 13.08 14.34
N MET A 31 -7.49 13.43 15.41
CA MET A 31 -8.27 12.48 16.20
C MET A 31 -9.78 12.44 15.89
N TYR A 32 -10.29 13.29 14.99
CA TYR A 32 -11.72 13.32 14.65
C TYR A 32 -11.96 13.05 13.16
N PRO A 33 -11.81 11.79 12.73
CA PRO A 33 -12.04 11.41 11.34
C PRO A 33 -13.54 11.46 10.98
N PRO A 34 -13.89 11.61 9.69
CA PRO A 34 -15.27 11.52 9.23
C PRO A 34 -15.89 10.17 9.55
N ARG A 35 -17.19 10.17 9.84
CA ARG A 35 -18.00 8.98 10.09
C ARG A 35 -19.04 8.80 8.99
N PRO A 36 -19.45 7.56 8.68
CA PRO A 36 -20.52 7.32 7.73
C PRO A 36 -21.85 7.88 8.26
N GLU A 37 -22.57 8.62 7.42
CA GLU A 37 -23.90 9.16 7.75
C GLU A 37 -24.99 8.12 7.53
N TYR A 38 -24.75 7.19 6.60
CA TYR A 38 -25.71 6.17 6.20
C TYR A 38 -25.07 4.78 6.28
N LEU A 39 -25.77 3.87 6.92
CA LEU A 39 -25.45 2.46 6.96
C LEU A 39 -26.70 1.68 6.57
N PRO A 40 -26.55 0.49 5.96
CA PRO A 40 -27.68 -0.43 5.77
C PRO A 40 -28.34 -0.69 7.12
N ALA A 41 -29.67 -0.76 7.14
CA ALA A 41 -30.38 -1.17 8.34
C ALA A 41 -29.90 -2.58 8.75
N GLU A 42 -29.73 -2.81 10.06
CA GLU A 42 -29.26 -4.12 10.56
C GLU A 42 -30.20 -5.28 10.19
N ASP A 43 -31.45 -4.97 9.82
CA ASP A 43 -32.47 -5.93 9.41
C ASP A 43 -32.48 -6.24 7.90
N GLU A 44 -31.72 -5.50 7.08
CA GLU A 44 -31.67 -5.75 5.63
C GLU A 44 -30.87 -7.02 5.32
N GLU A 45 -31.42 -7.89 4.44
CA GLU A 45 -30.74 -9.11 4.00
C GLU A 45 -29.50 -8.79 3.14
N VAL A 46 -29.56 -7.72 2.34
CA VAL A 46 -28.45 -7.21 1.53
C VAL A 46 -27.82 -6.02 2.22
N VAL A 47 -26.53 -6.13 2.59
CA VAL A 47 -25.79 -5.08 3.28
C VAL A 47 -24.95 -4.19 2.36
N ALA A 48 -24.64 -4.66 1.15
CA ALA A 48 -24.08 -3.84 0.07
C ALA A 48 -24.53 -4.36 -1.29
N ASP A 49 -24.81 -3.46 -2.24
CA ASP A 49 -25.17 -3.77 -3.62
C ASP A 49 -24.49 -2.79 -4.58
N PHE A 50 -23.43 -3.26 -5.24
CA PHE A 50 -22.63 -2.50 -6.19
C PHE A 50 -23.24 -2.41 -7.60
N ASN A 51 -24.39 -3.08 -7.85
CA ASN A 51 -25.08 -3.04 -9.13
C ASN A 51 -26.10 -1.90 -9.22
N ARG A 52 -26.49 -1.31 -8.09
CA ARG A 52 -27.51 -0.25 -8.07
C ARG A 52 -26.90 1.08 -8.43
N ASP A 53 -27.63 1.84 -9.26
CA ASP A 53 -27.45 3.28 -9.40
C ASP A 53 -27.73 3.93 -8.05
N TYR A 54 -26.71 4.55 -7.47
CA TYR A 54 -26.81 5.09 -6.13
C TYR A 54 -27.09 6.60 -6.15
N CYS A 55 -28.17 7.00 -5.50
CA CYS A 55 -28.46 8.39 -5.23
C CYS A 55 -28.56 8.60 -3.71
N PRO A 56 -27.68 9.41 -3.09
CA PRO A 56 -27.78 9.72 -1.68
C PRO A 56 -29.17 10.26 -1.31
N ALA A 57 -29.72 9.82 -0.19
CA ALA A 57 -31.09 10.16 0.24
C ALA A 57 -31.34 11.68 0.30
N HIS A 58 -30.33 12.48 0.68
CA HIS A 58 -30.41 13.94 0.73
C HIS A 58 -30.49 14.61 -0.66
N LEU A 59 -30.04 13.93 -1.73
CA LEU A 59 -30.13 14.39 -3.11
C LEU A 59 -31.39 13.83 -3.80
N SER A 60 -31.91 12.67 -3.39
CA SER A 60 -33.11 12.04 -3.95
C SER A 60 -34.38 12.85 -3.70
N ALA A 61 -34.46 13.55 -2.56
CA ALA A 61 -35.61 14.38 -2.18
C ALA A 61 -35.74 15.66 -2.99
N ALA A 62 -34.68 16.10 -3.70
CA ALA A 62 -34.65 17.37 -4.44
C ALA A 62 -34.94 17.22 -5.94
N GLY A 63 -35.15 16.01 -6.48
CA GLY A 63 -35.35 15.78 -7.92
C GLY A 63 -34.18 16.27 -8.78
N SER A 64 -32.99 16.40 -8.21
CA SER A 64 -31.84 17.01 -8.85
C SER A 64 -31.26 16.12 -9.94
N ALA A 65 -30.87 16.75 -11.06
CA ALA A 65 -30.18 16.11 -12.18
C ALA A 65 -28.83 15.47 -11.74
N ASP A 66 -28.31 15.86 -10.57
CA ASP A 66 -27.05 15.41 -10.01
C ASP A 66 -27.08 13.97 -9.45
N CYS A 67 -28.28 13.43 -9.21
CA CYS A 67 -28.47 12.03 -8.82
C CYS A 67 -28.23 11.02 -9.95
N LYS A 68 -27.82 11.46 -11.12
CA LYS A 68 -27.46 10.57 -12.24
C LYS A 68 -26.00 10.14 -12.27
N ALA A 69 -25.27 10.30 -11.20
CA ALA A 69 -23.95 9.66 -11.04
C ALA A 69 -24.17 8.14 -10.93
N LYS A 70 -24.37 7.52 -12.10
CA LYS A 70 -24.50 6.07 -12.22
C LYS A 70 -23.24 5.41 -11.68
N THR A 71 -23.33 4.71 -10.58
CA THR A 71 -22.34 3.69 -10.21
C THR A 71 -22.43 2.46 -11.14
N GLY A 72 -23.29 2.49 -12.12
CA GLY A 72 -23.67 1.41 -13.02
C GLY A 72 -22.57 0.67 -13.77
N ASN A 73 -21.30 0.82 -13.38
CA ASN A 73 -20.14 0.11 -13.91
C ASN A 73 -19.07 -0.14 -12.84
N PHE A 74 -19.47 -0.30 -11.57
CA PHE A 74 -18.50 -0.73 -10.56
C PHE A 74 -17.90 -2.07 -10.96
N PHE A 75 -16.57 -2.15 -10.98
CA PHE A 75 -15.87 -3.35 -11.40
C PHE A 75 -15.08 -3.98 -10.25
N PHE A 76 -14.98 -5.29 -10.30
CA PHE A 76 -14.06 -6.07 -9.47
C PHE A 76 -12.88 -6.53 -10.32
N GLY A 77 -11.70 -6.53 -9.73
CA GLY A 77 -10.47 -6.94 -10.39
C GLY A 77 -9.44 -7.51 -9.43
N LEU A 78 -8.38 -8.01 -10.00
CA LEU A 78 -7.22 -8.55 -9.30
C LEU A 78 -5.96 -7.86 -9.76
N ALA A 79 -5.00 -7.67 -8.84
CA ALA A 79 -3.76 -6.94 -9.10
C ALA A 79 -2.53 -7.84 -8.96
N THR A 80 -1.57 -7.61 -9.85
CA THR A 80 -0.22 -8.19 -9.81
C THR A 80 0.83 -7.12 -10.18
N ALA A 81 2.12 -7.46 -10.05
CA ALA A 81 3.22 -6.63 -10.53
C ALA A 81 4.40 -7.50 -11.00
N PRO A 82 5.16 -7.06 -12.03
CA PRO A 82 6.20 -7.87 -12.66
C PRO A 82 7.20 -8.47 -11.68
N ALA A 83 7.78 -7.62 -10.83
CA ALA A 83 8.78 -8.06 -9.87
C ALA A 83 8.27 -9.10 -8.86
N HIS A 84 6.97 -9.18 -8.60
CA HIS A 84 6.36 -10.20 -7.72
C HIS A 84 6.16 -11.55 -8.40
N VAL A 85 5.87 -11.55 -9.70
CA VAL A 85 5.29 -12.73 -10.36
C VAL A 85 6.08 -13.25 -11.56
N GLU A 86 6.85 -12.39 -12.27
CA GLU A 86 7.55 -12.77 -13.51
C GLU A 86 8.84 -13.53 -13.22
N ASP A 87 8.96 -14.70 -13.78
CA ASP A 87 10.22 -15.44 -13.86
C ASP A 87 11.15 -14.84 -14.92
N ASN A 88 12.42 -15.27 -14.88
CA ASN A 88 13.48 -14.81 -15.80
C ASN A 88 13.65 -13.29 -15.83
N LEU A 89 13.27 -12.59 -14.77
CA LEU A 89 13.41 -11.15 -14.63
C LEU A 89 14.71 -10.82 -13.90
N ASN A 90 15.65 -10.21 -14.62
CA ASN A 90 16.95 -9.78 -14.08
C ASN A 90 16.85 -8.33 -13.54
N ASP A 91 16.02 -8.14 -12.56
CA ASP A 91 15.75 -6.83 -11.97
C ASP A 91 16.69 -6.48 -10.80
N SER A 92 16.55 -5.25 -10.31
CA SER A 92 17.32 -4.76 -9.15
C SER A 92 17.00 -5.50 -7.85
N TRP A 93 15.81 -6.08 -7.75
CA TRP A 93 15.40 -6.81 -6.56
C TRP A 93 16.04 -8.19 -6.48
N LEU A 94 16.15 -8.90 -7.59
CA LEU A 94 16.87 -10.17 -7.63
C LEU A 94 18.35 -9.98 -7.25
N GLU A 95 18.98 -8.93 -7.77
CA GLU A 95 20.36 -8.58 -7.43
C GLU A 95 20.50 -8.22 -5.95
N PHE A 96 19.56 -7.43 -5.42
CA PHE A 96 19.52 -7.06 -4.01
C PHE A 96 19.39 -8.28 -3.10
N ALA A 97 18.49 -9.21 -3.43
CA ALA A 97 18.29 -10.43 -2.67
C ALA A 97 19.51 -11.37 -2.68
N GLN A 98 20.23 -11.42 -3.79
CA GLN A 98 21.42 -12.25 -3.96
C GLN A 98 22.70 -11.63 -3.36
N ASN A 99 22.70 -10.33 -3.08
CA ASN A 99 23.86 -9.63 -2.57
C ASN A 99 24.11 -9.99 -1.09
N SER A 100 25.25 -10.63 -0.81
CA SER A 100 25.63 -11.06 0.55
C SER A 100 25.78 -9.92 1.57
N LYS A 101 26.01 -8.68 1.11
CA LYS A 101 26.14 -7.50 1.97
C LYS A 101 24.79 -6.88 2.37
N THR A 102 23.77 -7.14 1.56
CA THR A 102 22.41 -6.61 1.75
C THR A 102 21.42 -7.70 2.12
N GLN A 103 21.88 -8.92 2.49
CA GLN A 103 21.02 -10.07 2.75
C GLN A 103 19.73 -9.68 3.48
N VAL A 104 18.65 -9.70 2.74
CA VAL A 104 17.30 -9.65 3.29
C VAL A 104 17.07 -11.04 3.89
N ARG A 105 16.95 -11.14 5.20
CA ARG A 105 16.78 -12.42 5.90
C ARG A 105 15.62 -13.22 5.35
N ALA A 106 14.54 -12.54 4.99
CA ALA A 106 13.35 -13.13 4.43
C ALA A 106 13.54 -13.90 3.10
N TRP A 107 14.74 -13.82 2.50
CA TRP A 107 15.07 -14.52 1.25
C TRP A 107 15.94 -15.76 1.45
N HIS A 108 16.47 -15.99 2.66
CA HIS A 108 17.41 -17.08 2.91
C HIS A 108 16.82 -18.47 2.64
N ASN A 109 15.51 -18.63 2.88
CA ASN A 109 14.80 -19.90 2.73
C ASN A 109 14.04 -20.00 1.41
N VAL A 110 14.29 -19.12 0.45
CA VAL A 110 13.61 -19.14 -0.85
C VAL A 110 14.44 -19.94 -1.85
N PRO A 111 14.00 -21.15 -2.21
CA PRO A 111 14.62 -21.85 -3.32
C PRO A 111 14.28 -21.13 -4.63
N LEU A 112 15.27 -20.89 -5.46
CA LEU A 112 15.09 -20.29 -6.80
C LEU A 112 14.29 -18.96 -6.77
N PRO A 113 14.79 -17.89 -6.14
CA PRO A 113 14.08 -16.61 -6.04
C PRO A 113 13.70 -16.02 -7.41
N GLY A 114 14.41 -16.36 -8.48
CA GLY A 114 14.08 -15.93 -9.84
C GLY A 114 12.89 -16.64 -10.50
N GLU A 115 12.37 -17.72 -9.90
CA GLU A 115 11.20 -18.45 -10.40
C GLU A 115 9.89 -17.71 -10.16
N ARG A 116 9.78 -17.01 -9.04
CA ARG A 116 8.59 -16.25 -8.62
C ARG A 116 7.29 -17.05 -8.77
N LEU A 117 6.41 -16.66 -9.70
CA LEU A 117 5.18 -17.40 -10.04
C LEU A 117 5.18 -17.94 -11.47
N ARG A 118 6.27 -17.80 -12.21
CA ARG A 118 6.40 -18.12 -13.65
C ARG A 118 5.38 -17.37 -14.52
N PHE A 119 5.01 -16.14 -14.13
CA PHE A 119 4.02 -15.37 -14.88
C PHE A 119 4.54 -14.98 -16.28
N TRP A 120 5.85 -14.84 -16.46
CA TRP A 120 6.44 -14.61 -17.78
C TRP A 120 6.29 -15.83 -18.68
N SER A 121 6.67 -17.02 -18.21
CA SER A 121 6.62 -18.24 -19.02
C SER A 121 5.24 -18.91 -19.11
N ALA A 122 4.35 -18.66 -18.13
CA ALA A 122 3.04 -19.28 -18.03
C ALA A 122 1.96 -18.32 -17.47
N PRO A 123 1.69 -17.17 -18.13
CA PRO A 123 0.77 -16.15 -17.63
C PRO A 123 -0.69 -16.65 -17.52
N ASN A 124 -1.07 -17.63 -18.37
CA ASN A 124 -2.42 -18.19 -18.36
C ASN A 124 -2.88 -18.67 -17.00
N VAL A 125 -1.97 -19.20 -16.16
CA VAL A 125 -2.31 -19.72 -14.83
C VAL A 125 -2.98 -18.65 -13.96
N GLU A 126 -2.38 -17.46 -13.90
CA GLU A 126 -2.92 -16.35 -13.10
C GLU A 126 -4.12 -15.67 -13.81
N ILE A 127 -4.09 -15.57 -15.13
CA ILE A 127 -5.16 -14.95 -15.93
C ILE A 127 -6.45 -15.79 -15.84
N GLU A 128 -6.37 -17.11 -15.94
CA GLU A 128 -7.50 -18.02 -15.80
C GLU A 128 -8.07 -17.98 -14.38
N LEU A 129 -7.24 -18.00 -13.35
CA LEU A 129 -7.68 -17.83 -11.96
C LEU A 129 -8.42 -16.52 -11.75
N ALA A 130 -7.95 -15.42 -12.35
CA ALA A 130 -8.63 -14.13 -12.26
C ALA A 130 -9.98 -14.12 -12.97
N LYS A 131 -10.07 -14.71 -14.16
CA LYS A 131 -11.33 -14.87 -14.90
C LYS A 131 -12.32 -15.70 -14.10
N GLU A 132 -11.90 -16.84 -13.59
CA GLU A 132 -12.73 -17.72 -12.78
C GLU A 132 -13.23 -17.04 -11.51
N ALA A 133 -12.39 -16.22 -10.87
CA ALA A 133 -12.76 -15.40 -9.74
C ALA A 133 -13.78 -14.30 -10.07
N GLY A 134 -14.16 -14.11 -11.34
CA GLY A 134 -15.13 -13.11 -11.78
C GLY A 134 -14.55 -11.72 -11.96
N SER A 135 -13.23 -11.60 -12.10
CA SER A 135 -12.60 -10.32 -12.37
C SER A 135 -12.96 -9.79 -13.76
N SER A 136 -13.31 -8.51 -13.84
CA SER A 136 -13.54 -7.80 -15.10
C SER A 136 -12.40 -6.86 -15.46
N VAL A 137 -11.43 -6.68 -14.56
CA VAL A 137 -10.19 -5.91 -14.75
C VAL A 137 -9.02 -6.72 -14.20
N PHE A 138 -7.98 -6.87 -14.99
CA PHE A 138 -6.71 -7.46 -14.59
C PHE A 138 -5.65 -6.37 -14.55
N ARG A 139 -5.11 -6.10 -13.37
CA ARG A 139 -4.01 -5.14 -13.20
C ARG A 139 -2.68 -5.89 -13.19
N LEU A 140 -1.82 -5.49 -14.11
CA LEU A 140 -0.45 -5.97 -14.23
C LEU A 140 0.48 -4.80 -14.53
N GLY A 141 1.77 -5.05 -14.55
CA GLY A 141 2.77 -4.09 -14.99
C GLY A 141 3.58 -4.61 -16.16
N ILE A 142 4.39 -3.74 -16.72
CA ILE A 142 5.52 -4.06 -17.57
C ILE A 142 6.81 -3.64 -16.87
N ASP A 143 7.84 -4.48 -16.88
CA ASP A 143 9.11 -4.11 -16.26
C ASP A 143 9.94 -3.22 -17.20
N TRP A 144 10.22 -2.00 -16.72
CA TRP A 144 10.97 -1.02 -17.52
C TRP A 144 12.38 -1.53 -17.86
N GLY A 145 13.05 -2.19 -16.93
CA GLY A 145 14.40 -2.72 -17.15
C GLY A 145 14.43 -3.92 -18.11
N ARG A 146 13.33 -4.69 -18.21
CA ARG A 146 13.20 -5.78 -19.18
C ARG A 146 13.03 -5.22 -20.61
N ILE A 147 12.20 -4.19 -20.76
CA ILE A 147 11.96 -3.57 -22.08
C ILE A 147 13.15 -2.71 -22.51
N VAL A 148 13.80 -2.01 -21.57
CA VAL A 148 14.94 -1.11 -21.81
C VAL A 148 16.13 -1.56 -20.98
N PRO A 149 16.86 -2.60 -21.40
CA PRO A 149 17.92 -3.23 -20.59
C PRO A 149 19.20 -2.39 -20.46
N GLN A 150 19.36 -1.33 -21.25
CA GLN A 150 20.50 -0.42 -21.25
C GLN A 150 20.04 1.03 -21.19
N GLU A 151 20.89 1.93 -20.66
CA GLU A 151 20.59 3.37 -20.63
C GLU A 151 20.37 3.91 -22.06
N PRO A 152 19.19 4.55 -22.33
CA PRO A 152 18.80 4.97 -23.67
C PRO A 152 19.43 6.31 -24.08
N VAL A 153 20.76 6.44 -24.00
CA VAL A 153 21.50 7.68 -24.27
C VAL A 153 21.29 8.17 -25.72
N ASN A 154 21.09 7.25 -26.67
CA ASN A 154 20.86 7.55 -28.10
C ASN A 154 19.38 7.35 -28.51
N GLY A 155 18.46 7.44 -27.58
CA GLY A 155 17.04 7.18 -27.78
C GLY A 155 16.65 5.74 -27.42
N ILE A 156 15.35 5.56 -27.08
CA ILE A 156 14.83 4.28 -26.59
C ILE A 156 14.90 3.18 -27.66
N GLU A 157 14.69 3.53 -28.93
CA GLU A 157 14.68 2.59 -30.05
C GLU A 157 16.04 1.90 -30.29
N ALA A 158 17.13 2.50 -29.80
CA ALA A 158 18.47 1.94 -29.93
C ALA A 158 18.76 0.78 -28.96
N VAL A 159 17.95 0.66 -27.87
CA VAL A 159 18.24 -0.25 -26.76
C VAL A 159 17.03 -1.08 -26.32
N VAL A 160 15.87 -0.90 -26.96
CA VAL A 160 14.66 -1.63 -26.61
C VAL A 160 14.78 -3.11 -27.00
N ASP A 161 14.33 -3.98 -26.09
CA ASP A 161 14.18 -5.41 -26.35
C ASP A 161 12.81 -5.69 -26.98
N MET A 162 12.80 -5.83 -28.32
CA MET A 162 11.56 -6.08 -29.06
C MET A 162 10.98 -7.48 -28.82
N GLU A 163 11.77 -8.47 -28.43
CA GLU A 163 11.25 -9.79 -28.05
C GLU A 163 10.42 -9.69 -26.76
N ALA A 164 10.92 -8.92 -25.79
CA ALA A 164 10.17 -8.62 -24.57
C ALA A 164 8.88 -7.83 -24.85
N VAL A 165 8.92 -6.87 -25.79
CA VAL A 165 7.74 -6.10 -26.20
C VAL A 165 6.67 -7.01 -26.81
N GLU A 166 7.03 -7.88 -27.76
CA GLU A 166 6.08 -8.80 -28.40
C GLU A 166 5.51 -9.81 -27.39
N HIS A 167 6.32 -10.24 -26.42
CA HIS A 167 5.85 -11.13 -25.38
C HIS A 167 4.84 -10.44 -24.44
N TYR A 168 5.07 -9.19 -24.04
CA TYR A 168 4.08 -8.41 -23.29
C TYR A 168 2.80 -8.20 -24.09
N LYS A 169 2.87 -7.93 -25.40
CA LYS A 169 1.66 -7.85 -26.26
C LYS A 169 0.85 -9.12 -26.19
N TRP A 170 1.51 -10.27 -26.29
CA TRP A 170 0.84 -11.57 -26.16
C TRP A 170 0.16 -11.74 -24.78
N ILE A 171 0.82 -11.36 -23.68
CA ILE A 171 0.22 -11.39 -22.35
C ILE A 171 -1.02 -10.50 -22.28
N LEU A 172 -0.92 -9.24 -22.75
CA LEU A 172 -2.02 -8.29 -22.75
C LEU A 172 -3.20 -8.77 -23.61
N GLN A 173 -2.91 -9.32 -24.79
CA GLN A 173 -3.90 -9.94 -25.64
C GLN A 173 -4.59 -11.12 -24.95
N THR A 174 -3.83 -11.97 -24.26
CA THR A 174 -4.40 -13.09 -23.48
C THR A 174 -5.38 -12.61 -22.40
N VAL A 175 -5.09 -11.48 -21.74
CA VAL A 175 -6.04 -10.87 -20.78
C VAL A 175 -7.32 -10.46 -21.49
N LYS A 176 -7.22 -9.81 -22.66
CA LYS A 176 -8.39 -9.37 -23.48
C LYS A 176 -9.20 -10.56 -23.98
N GLU A 177 -8.56 -11.63 -24.41
CA GLU A 177 -9.21 -12.88 -24.87
C GLU A 177 -9.96 -13.61 -23.73
N ASN A 178 -9.60 -13.29 -22.48
CA ASN A 178 -10.32 -13.75 -21.29
C ASN A 178 -11.41 -12.75 -20.81
N ASP A 179 -11.88 -11.86 -21.68
CA ASP A 179 -12.96 -10.87 -21.43
C ASP A 179 -12.66 -9.91 -20.28
N MET A 180 -11.39 -9.68 -19.96
CA MET A 180 -10.96 -8.72 -18.95
C MET A 180 -10.38 -7.45 -19.58
N ARG A 181 -10.61 -6.31 -18.93
CA ARG A 181 -9.94 -5.04 -19.23
C ARG A 181 -8.55 -5.04 -18.63
N VAL A 182 -7.62 -4.38 -19.30
CA VAL A 182 -6.23 -4.25 -18.86
C VAL A 182 -6.02 -2.94 -18.11
N MET A 183 -5.51 -3.02 -16.87
CA MET A 183 -4.96 -1.90 -16.14
C MET A 183 -3.45 -2.06 -16.06
N LEU A 184 -2.70 -1.23 -16.82
CA LEU A 184 -1.26 -1.38 -17.02
C LEU A 184 -0.47 -0.37 -16.18
N THR A 185 0.46 -0.89 -15.36
CA THR A 185 1.37 -0.09 -14.53
C THR A 185 2.73 0.04 -15.20
N LEU A 186 3.24 1.27 -15.36
CA LEU A 186 4.54 1.56 -15.96
C LEU A 186 5.71 1.48 -14.98
N PHE A 187 5.51 1.94 -13.73
CA PHE A 187 6.52 1.87 -12.68
C PHE A 187 5.95 1.27 -11.40
N HIS A 188 6.48 0.10 -11.01
CA HIS A 188 6.10 -0.59 -9.78
C HIS A 188 7.35 -1.06 -9.02
N HIS A 189 8.04 -0.12 -8.36
CA HIS A 189 9.16 -0.32 -7.44
C HIS A 189 10.42 -1.00 -8.02
N SER A 190 10.45 -1.24 -9.31
CA SER A 190 11.62 -1.79 -9.99
C SER A 190 12.19 -0.76 -10.96
N LEU A 191 13.33 -0.16 -10.59
CA LEU A 191 14.11 0.69 -11.49
C LEU A 191 15.03 -0.17 -12.35
N PRO A 192 15.23 0.20 -13.62
CA PRO A 192 16.30 -0.39 -14.43
C PRO A 192 17.66 -0.29 -13.71
N LYS A 193 18.47 -1.34 -13.78
CA LYS A 193 19.77 -1.36 -13.11
C LYS A 193 20.68 -0.20 -13.52
N TRP A 194 20.65 0.18 -14.80
CA TRP A 194 21.40 1.33 -15.30
C TRP A 194 20.95 2.64 -14.64
N ALA A 195 19.67 2.81 -14.31
CA ALA A 195 19.17 3.99 -13.62
C ALA A 195 19.66 4.05 -12.18
N LEU A 196 19.78 2.92 -11.49
CA LEU A 196 20.32 2.87 -10.14
C LEU A 196 21.78 3.31 -10.05
N THR A 197 22.57 3.14 -11.12
CA THR A 197 23.99 3.50 -11.13
C THR A 197 24.24 4.99 -10.91
N TYR A 198 23.28 5.85 -11.25
CA TYR A 198 23.38 7.31 -11.10
C TYR A 198 22.38 7.90 -10.08
N GLY A 199 21.69 7.05 -9.32
CA GLY A 199 20.79 7.46 -8.23
C GLY A 199 19.30 7.51 -8.59
N GLY A 200 18.91 7.01 -9.76
CA GLY A 200 17.50 6.85 -10.15
C GLY A 200 16.74 8.18 -10.15
N TRP A 201 15.64 8.25 -9.39
CA TRP A 201 14.77 9.43 -9.35
C TRP A 201 15.39 10.69 -8.73
N ILE A 202 16.59 10.61 -8.12
CA ILE A 202 17.31 11.80 -7.65
C ILE A 202 17.95 12.56 -8.83
N ASP A 203 18.25 11.86 -9.93
CA ASP A 203 18.82 12.44 -11.13
C ASP A 203 17.74 12.79 -12.15
N SER A 204 17.76 14.02 -12.66
CA SER A 204 16.75 14.53 -13.60
C SER A 204 16.70 13.82 -14.97
N ARG A 205 17.76 13.09 -15.36
CA ARG A 205 17.76 12.27 -16.59
C ARG A 205 16.65 11.24 -16.59
N THR A 206 16.33 10.70 -15.44
CA THR A 206 15.27 9.69 -15.28
C THR A 206 13.91 10.21 -15.75
N ILE A 207 13.67 11.53 -15.66
CA ILE A 207 12.40 12.15 -16.09
C ILE A 207 12.19 11.95 -17.59
N SER A 208 13.19 12.34 -18.42
CA SER A 208 13.07 12.22 -19.87
C SER A 208 13.05 10.78 -20.34
N TYR A 209 13.84 9.90 -19.73
CA TYR A 209 13.81 8.47 -20.05
C TYR A 209 12.48 7.82 -19.71
N PHE A 210 11.83 8.24 -18.63
CA PHE A 210 10.50 7.73 -18.29
C PHE A 210 9.40 8.29 -19.21
N GLU A 211 9.52 9.54 -19.66
CA GLU A 211 8.64 10.12 -20.67
C GLU A 211 8.72 9.34 -21.98
N ASP A 212 9.94 9.06 -22.45
CA ASP A 212 10.16 8.27 -23.69
C ASP A 212 9.63 6.84 -23.52
N PHE A 213 9.84 6.22 -22.35
CA PHE A 213 9.29 4.90 -22.04
C PHE A 213 7.75 4.91 -22.04
N ALA A 214 7.11 5.93 -21.47
CA ALA A 214 5.66 6.06 -21.49
C ALA A 214 5.11 6.24 -22.92
N ARG A 215 5.75 7.09 -23.72
CA ARG A 215 5.39 7.33 -25.13
C ARG A 215 5.55 6.04 -25.95
N PHE A 216 6.68 5.35 -25.81
CA PHE A 216 6.92 4.07 -26.44
C PHE A 216 5.89 3.02 -26.03
N SER A 217 5.61 2.91 -24.73
CA SER A 217 4.61 1.97 -24.19
C SER A 217 3.22 2.26 -24.77
N LYS A 218 2.84 3.54 -24.90
CA LYS A 218 1.57 3.93 -25.56
C LYS A 218 1.52 3.48 -27.01
N GLN A 219 2.60 3.63 -27.76
CA GLN A 219 2.67 3.20 -29.16
C GLN A 219 2.56 1.69 -29.32
N GLN A 220 3.21 0.92 -28.42
CA GLN A 220 3.26 -0.53 -28.52
C GLN A 220 2.04 -1.24 -27.91
N PHE A 221 1.48 -0.72 -26.82
CA PHE A 221 0.47 -1.42 -26.02
C PHE A 221 -0.88 -0.71 -25.97
N GLY A 222 -0.99 0.52 -26.53
CA GLY A 222 -2.16 1.37 -26.33
C GLY A 222 -3.49 0.79 -26.79
N GLU A 223 -3.49 -0.14 -27.76
CA GLU A 223 -4.71 -0.82 -28.22
C GLU A 223 -5.25 -1.87 -27.23
N TYR A 224 -4.38 -2.39 -26.34
CA TYR A 224 -4.76 -3.40 -25.36
C TYR A 224 -5.18 -2.78 -24.02
N VAL A 225 -4.72 -1.54 -23.72
CA VAL A 225 -4.80 -0.95 -22.37
C VAL A 225 -6.03 -0.08 -22.19
N ASP A 226 -6.84 -0.41 -21.19
CA ASP A 226 -8.03 0.35 -20.80
C ASP A 226 -7.71 1.42 -19.74
N TYR A 227 -6.77 1.14 -18.82
CA TYR A 227 -6.34 2.05 -17.77
C TYR A 227 -4.82 2.05 -17.64
N TRP A 228 -4.23 3.23 -17.52
CA TRP A 228 -2.80 3.41 -17.31
C TRP A 228 -2.52 3.85 -15.88
N ILE A 229 -1.55 3.23 -15.24
CA ILE A 229 -0.95 3.69 -13.99
C ILE A 229 0.49 4.07 -14.28
N THR A 230 0.82 5.36 -14.13
CA THR A 230 2.19 5.81 -14.32
C THR A 230 3.10 5.33 -13.20
N PHE A 231 2.68 5.56 -11.95
CA PHE A 231 3.43 5.19 -10.75
C PHE A 231 2.57 4.44 -9.74
N ASN A 232 3.15 3.36 -9.19
CA ASN A 232 2.66 2.70 -7.99
C ASN A 232 3.45 3.19 -6.78
N GLU A 233 2.76 3.75 -5.78
CA GLU A 233 3.26 4.12 -4.44
C GLU A 233 4.65 4.81 -4.42
N PRO A 234 4.88 5.86 -5.20
CA PRO A 234 6.22 6.39 -5.39
C PRO A 234 6.86 6.91 -4.11
N HIS A 235 6.08 7.46 -3.17
CA HIS A 235 6.59 7.94 -1.88
C HIS A 235 7.10 6.78 -1.00
N ILE A 236 6.44 5.60 -1.04
CA ILE A 236 6.92 4.40 -0.35
C ILE A 236 8.25 3.95 -0.93
N PHE A 237 8.35 3.89 -2.27
CA PHE A 237 9.62 3.59 -2.94
C PHE A 237 10.74 4.54 -2.50
N VAL A 238 10.49 5.85 -2.50
CA VAL A 238 11.48 6.85 -2.14
C VAL A 238 11.90 6.74 -0.67
N ILE A 239 10.95 6.55 0.25
CA ILE A 239 11.23 6.39 1.68
C ILE A 239 12.11 5.16 1.91
N LEU A 240 11.72 4.01 1.36
CA LEU A 240 12.39 2.74 1.64
C LEU A 240 13.74 2.61 0.91
N THR A 241 13.85 3.19 -0.28
CA THR A 241 15.13 3.19 -1.04
C THR A 241 16.11 4.23 -0.50
N HIS A 242 15.67 5.48 -0.31
CA HIS A 242 16.60 6.60 -0.09
C HIS A 242 16.66 7.09 1.36
N CYS A 243 15.57 6.96 2.14
CA CYS A 243 15.55 7.46 3.52
C CYS A 243 15.87 6.37 4.56
N SER A 244 15.46 5.12 4.30
CA SER A 244 15.76 3.99 5.18
C SER A 244 16.85 3.06 4.64
N GLY A 245 17.03 2.98 3.31
CA GLY A 245 17.98 2.08 2.67
C GLY A 245 17.66 0.60 2.86
N THR A 246 16.37 0.28 3.06
CA THR A 246 15.89 -1.11 3.22
C THR A 246 15.49 -1.75 1.90
N TRP A 247 15.43 -0.97 0.83
CA TRP A 247 15.14 -1.41 -0.54
C TRP A 247 16.35 -1.17 -1.47
N PRO A 248 16.38 -1.77 -2.68
CA PRO A 248 17.47 -1.60 -3.62
C PRO A 248 17.82 -0.12 -3.87
N PRO A 249 19.10 0.25 -3.93
CA PRO A 249 20.31 -0.59 -3.86
C PRO A 249 20.76 -0.95 -2.44
N GLY A 250 20.03 -0.61 -1.39
CA GLY A 250 20.33 -0.99 -0.01
C GLY A 250 21.41 -0.13 0.68
N ASN A 251 21.61 1.08 0.21
CA ASN A 251 22.54 2.02 0.80
C ASN A 251 21.94 2.61 2.09
N LYS A 252 22.40 2.13 3.24
CA LYS A 252 21.95 2.67 4.53
C LYS A 252 22.43 4.10 4.68
N PRO A 253 21.53 5.09 4.84
CA PRO A 253 21.91 6.48 5.02
C PRO A 253 22.56 6.67 6.41
N SER A 254 23.46 7.66 6.51
CA SER A 254 23.93 8.15 7.80
C SER A 254 22.79 8.80 8.60
N ILE A 255 22.98 8.99 9.91
CA ILE A 255 21.97 9.66 10.77
C ILE A 255 21.61 11.03 10.21
N MET A 256 22.63 11.80 9.76
CA MET A 256 22.41 13.13 9.21
C MET A 256 21.60 13.08 7.89
N GLU A 257 21.90 12.16 6.99
CA GLU A 257 21.15 11.95 5.76
C GLU A 257 19.70 11.54 6.05
N SER A 258 19.47 10.68 7.04
CA SER A 258 18.12 10.31 7.48
C SER A 258 17.33 11.50 8.03
N LEU A 259 17.96 12.36 8.84
CA LEU A 259 17.33 13.56 9.41
C LEU A 259 16.94 14.58 8.35
N VAL A 260 17.78 14.77 7.32
CA VAL A 260 17.51 15.73 6.24
C VAL A 260 16.73 15.13 5.07
N CYS A 261 16.51 13.82 5.04
CA CYS A 261 15.88 13.12 3.92
C CYS A 261 14.56 13.74 3.48
N PHE A 262 13.71 14.08 4.43
CA PHE A 262 12.37 14.63 4.18
C PHE A 262 12.33 16.14 3.93
N THR A 263 13.48 16.82 3.90
CA THR A 263 13.53 18.23 3.52
C THR A 263 13.38 18.40 2.00
N PRO A 264 13.00 19.58 1.49
CA PRO A 264 12.89 19.81 0.05
C PRO A 264 14.18 19.54 -0.74
N TRP A 265 15.34 19.75 -0.11
CA TRP A 265 16.67 19.48 -0.70
C TRP A 265 17.22 18.09 -0.36
N GLY A 266 16.56 17.35 0.52
CA GLY A 266 16.89 15.96 0.84
C GLY A 266 16.53 14.99 -0.28
N HIS A 267 16.90 13.74 -0.11
CA HIS A 267 16.63 12.70 -1.12
C HIS A 267 15.13 12.54 -1.41
N TYR A 268 14.30 12.57 -0.38
CA TYR A 268 12.84 12.48 -0.54
C TYR A 268 12.28 13.64 -1.37
N GLY A 269 12.61 14.89 -0.99
CA GLY A 269 12.10 16.07 -1.70
C GLY A 269 12.52 16.07 -3.17
N ARG A 270 13.81 15.83 -3.45
CA ARG A 270 14.36 15.79 -4.82
C ARG A 270 13.75 14.66 -5.67
N ALA A 271 13.66 13.45 -5.13
CA ALA A 271 13.09 12.32 -5.86
C ALA A 271 11.60 12.51 -6.12
N MET A 272 10.82 12.98 -5.14
CA MET A 272 9.39 13.25 -5.32
C MET A 272 9.13 14.39 -6.31
N GLU A 273 9.98 15.43 -6.36
CA GLU A 273 9.91 16.47 -7.39
C GLU A 273 10.14 15.90 -8.79
N SER A 274 11.15 15.02 -8.96
CA SER A 274 11.44 14.36 -10.23
C SER A 274 10.29 13.43 -10.66
N ILE A 275 9.75 12.65 -9.73
CA ILE A 275 8.60 11.76 -9.97
C ILE A 275 7.34 12.57 -10.36
N THR A 276 7.11 13.72 -9.72
CA THR A 276 6.02 14.62 -10.09
C THR A 276 6.16 15.10 -11.54
N LYS A 277 7.36 15.56 -11.93
CA LYS A 277 7.64 15.98 -13.31
C LYS A 277 7.53 14.81 -14.31
N ALA A 278 8.03 13.64 -13.93
CA ALA A 278 7.95 12.43 -14.76
C ALA A 278 6.51 11.96 -14.96
N HIS A 279 5.66 12.02 -13.91
CA HIS A 279 4.24 11.73 -14.05
C HIS A 279 3.55 12.69 -15.03
N ILE A 280 3.77 14.00 -14.88
CA ILE A 280 3.18 15.01 -15.76
C ILE A 280 3.62 14.82 -17.22
N ALA A 281 4.89 14.50 -17.46
CA ALA A 281 5.41 14.22 -18.79
C ALA A 281 4.80 12.94 -19.36
N ALA A 282 4.76 11.85 -18.59
CA ALA A 282 4.14 10.59 -18.97
C ALA A 282 2.64 10.73 -19.23
N TYR A 283 1.90 11.48 -18.40
CA TYR A 283 0.48 11.77 -18.61
C TYR A 283 0.26 12.41 -20.00
N LYS A 284 1.05 13.43 -20.34
CA LYS A 284 0.97 14.11 -21.64
C LYS A 284 1.30 13.15 -22.78
N ALA A 285 2.39 12.39 -22.65
CA ALA A 285 2.82 11.41 -23.66
C ALA A 285 1.75 10.32 -23.91
N LEU A 286 1.09 9.84 -22.86
CA LEU A 286 0.03 8.84 -22.95
C LEU A 286 -1.26 9.39 -23.61
N HIS A 287 -1.50 10.71 -23.56
CA HIS A 287 -2.64 11.35 -24.22
C HIS A 287 -2.34 11.81 -25.66
N GLU A 288 -1.10 11.64 -26.14
CA GLU A 288 -0.77 11.92 -27.55
C GLU A 288 -1.45 10.92 -28.50
N GLY A 289 -1.80 11.40 -29.68
CA GLY A 289 -2.38 10.57 -30.74
C GLY A 289 -3.89 10.36 -30.64
N SER A 290 -4.43 9.46 -31.47
CA SER A 290 -5.88 9.24 -31.63
C SER A 290 -6.46 8.22 -30.65
N VAL A 291 -5.63 7.32 -30.09
CA VAL A 291 -6.09 6.31 -29.11
C VAL A 291 -6.26 6.96 -27.75
N LYS A 292 -7.51 7.02 -27.28
CA LYS A 292 -7.84 7.62 -25.99
C LYS A 292 -7.18 6.83 -24.84
N ALA A 293 -6.54 7.56 -23.92
CA ALA A 293 -5.99 7.00 -22.70
C ALA A 293 -6.84 7.40 -21.49
N VAL A 294 -6.86 6.55 -20.47
CA VAL A 294 -7.36 6.86 -19.13
C VAL A 294 -6.21 6.67 -18.17
N VAL A 295 -5.66 7.76 -17.66
CA VAL A 295 -4.37 7.77 -16.94
C VAL A 295 -4.56 8.19 -15.49
N GLY A 296 -4.02 7.41 -14.59
CA GLY A 296 -4.00 7.69 -13.17
C GLY A 296 -2.72 7.21 -12.50
N VAL A 297 -2.80 7.10 -11.20
CA VAL A 297 -1.74 6.60 -10.33
C VAL A 297 -2.32 5.55 -9.38
N ALA A 298 -1.47 4.77 -8.72
CA ALA A 298 -1.86 3.95 -7.57
C ALA A 298 -1.14 4.49 -6.34
N HIS A 299 -1.86 5.23 -5.52
CA HIS A 299 -1.32 5.95 -4.38
C HIS A 299 -1.58 5.21 -3.08
N HIS A 300 -0.52 4.85 -2.35
CA HIS A 300 -0.67 4.25 -1.03
C HIS A 300 -1.13 5.27 -0.02
N VAL A 301 -2.16 4.91 0.74
CA VAL A 301 -2.64 5.71 1.88
C VAL A 301 -2.91 4.78 3.04
N GLY A 302 -2.06 4.82 4.06
CA GLY A 302 -2.32 4.20 5.35
C GLY A 302 -2.92 5.21 6.32
N VAL A 303 -3.86 4.79 7.17
CA VAL A 303 -4.30 5.65 8.27
C VAL A 303 -3.24 5.60 9.35
N ILE A 304 -2.46 6.67 9.45
CA ILE A 304 -1.41 6.80 10.45
C ILE A 304 -2.00 7.39 11.72
N GLN A 305 -1.86 6.67 12.85
CA GLN A 305 -2.38 7.09 14.14
C GLN A 305 -1.26 7.28 15.17
N PRO A 306 -1.43 8.20 16.13
CA PRO A 306 -0.48 8.35 17.23
C PRO A 306 -0.66 7.20 18.23
N TYR A 307 0.43 6.69 18.80
CA TYR A 307 0.36 5.81 19.95
C TYR A 307 -0.03 6.59 21.21
N GLY A 308 0.58 7.76 21.42
CA GLY A 308 0.26 8.70 22.50
C GLY A 308 0.14 10.14 21.99
N LEU A 309 -0.31 11.08 22.83
CA LEU A 309 -0.47 12.49 22.43
C LEU A 309 0.84 13.16 22.01
N LEU A 310 1.97 12.69 22.53
CA LEU A 310 3.28 13.20 22.17
C LEU A 310 3.71 12.83 20.74
N ASP A 311 3.04 11.86 20.12
CA ASP A 311 3.32 11.46 18.72
C ASP A 311 2.53 12.29 17.69
N LEU A 312 1.59 13.14 18.11
CA LEU A 312 0.75 13.93 17.20
C LEU A 312 1.55 14.76 16.17
N PRO A 313 2.66 15.45 16.51
CA PRO A 313 3.42 16.19 15.52
C PRO A 313 4.03 15.31 14.43
N ILE A 314 4.62 14.17 14.79
CA ILE A 314 5.21 13.25 13.79
C ILE A 314 4.13 12.60 12.92
N VAL A 315 3.00 12.23 13.50
CA VAL A 315 1.85 11.72 12.74
C VAL A 315 1.33 12.76 11.77
N TYR A 316 1.17 14.02 12.18
CA TYR A 316 0.71 15.10 11.30
C TYR A 316 1.66 15.32 10.12
N ILE A 317 2.97 15.36 10.37
CA ILE A 317 3.99 15.52 9.32
C ILE A 317 3.97 14.31 8.36
N THR A 318 3.92 13.11 8.91
CA THR A 318 3.90 11.88 8.07
C THR A 318 2.66 11.84 7.20
N ARG A 319 1.48 12.13 7.74
CA ARG A 319 0.23 12.22 6.97
C ARG A 319 0.32 13.29 5.89
N PHE A 320 0.81 14.49 6.22
CA PHE A 320 1.00 15.54 5.21
C PHE A 320 1.86 15.07 4.04
N LEU A 321 2.99 14.39 4.31
CA LEU A 321 3.91 13.93 3.28
C LEU A 321 3.38 12.75 2.46
N THR A 322 2.63 11.83 3.09
CA THR A 322 2.24 10.57 2.47
C THR A 322 0.82 10.55 1.93
N GLU A 323 -0.10 11.35 2.49
CA GLU A 323 -1.52 11.32 2.07
C GLU A 323 -1.76 12.21 0.83
N PHE A 324 -1.46 13.52 0.93
CA PHE A 324 -1.95 14.49 -0.06
C PHE A 324 -0.86 15.19 -0.85
N HIS A 325 0.32 15.39 -0.27
CA HIS A 325 1.33 16.28 -0.83
C HIS A 325 1.67 16.00 -2.30
N TRP A 326 1.85 14.73 -2.65
CA TRP A 326 2.13 14.34 -4.03
C TRP A 326 0.93 14.52 -4.94
N ILE A 327 -0.27 14.09 -4.51
CA ILE A 327 -1.50 14.19 -5.31
C ILE A 327 -1.87 15.66 -5.56
N ASP A 328 -1.66 16.54 -4.57
CA ASP A 328 -1.83 18.00 -4.76
C ASP A 328 -0.98 18.55 -5.92
N GLY A 329 0.23 18.01 -6.10
CA GLY A 329 1.16 18.41 -7.16
C GLY A 329 0.79 17.91 -8.55
N ILE A 330 -0.06 16.89 -8.65
CA ILE A 330 -0.41 16.22 -9.93
C ILE A 330 -1.92 16.20 -10.23
N GLN A 331 -2.76 16.81 -9.39
CA GLN A 331 -4.22 16.69 -9.47
C GLN A 331 -4.81 17.08 -10.84
N ASP A 332 -4.16 17.99 -11.58
CA ASP A 332 -4.59 18.43 -12.91
C ASP A 332 -4.18 17.46 -14.03
N TYR A 333 -3.44 16.40 -13.69
CA TYR A 333 -2.92 15.38 -14.59
C TYR A 333 -3.37 13.98 -14.16
N LEU A 334 -4.64 13.85 -13.75
CA LEU A 334 -5.28 12.61 -13.35
C LEU A 334 -6.66 12.49 -14.01
N ASP A 335 -6.91 11.39 -14.72
CA ASP A 335 -8.26 11.02 -15.15
C ASP A 335 -8.96 10.24 -14.03
N TYR A 336 -8.21 9.54 -13.18
CA TYR A 336 -8.66 8.91 -11.94
C TYR A 336 -7.54 8.90 -10.91
N CYS A 337 -7.91 8.81 -9.63
CA CYS A 337 -6.97 8.59 -8.54
C CYS A 337 -7.14 7.16 -8.00
N GLY A 338 -6.11 6.34 -8.17
CA GLY A 338 -6.05 5.01 -7.58
C GLY A 338 -5.59 5.08 -6.13
N ILE A 339 -6.24 4.32 -5.26
CA ILE A 339 -5.95 4.22 -3.84
C ILE A 339 -5.52 2.78 -3.50
N ASN A 340 -4.32 2.63 -2.96
CA ASN A 340 -3.86 1.41 -2.33
C ASN A 340 -4.04 1.56 -0.81
N TYR A 341 -4.84 0.67 -0.21
CA TYR A 341 -5.16 0.73 1.21
C TYR A 341 -5.05 -0.63 1.87
N TYR A 342 -4.28 -0.73 2.95
CA TYR A 342 -4.07 -1.99 3.68
C TYR A 342 -4.48 -1.94 5.15
N GLY A 343 -4.69 -0.76 5.70
CA GLY A 343 -5.12 -0.59 7.09
C GLY A 343 -4.49 0.60 7.79
N GLN A 344 -4.32 0.47 9.11
CA GLN A 344 -3.73 1.51 9.94
C GLN A 344 -2.30 1.19 10.35
N GLU A 345 -1.54 2.24 10.62
CA GLU A 345 -0.21 2.20 11.23
C GLU A 345 -0.20 3.08 12.48
N ILE A 346 0.31 2.55 13.58
CA ILE A 346 0.42 3.29 14.82
C ILE A 346 1.88 3.69 14.99
N LEU A 347 2.14 4.99 15.10
CA LEU A 347 3.49 5.54 15.26
C LEU A 347 3.78 5.91 16.72
N SER A 348 5.00 5.60 17.17
CA SER A 348 5.57 6.16 18.38
C SER A 348 7.04 6.54 18.13
N GLY A 349 7.33 7.82 18.29
CA GLY A 349 8.62 8.36 17.88
C GLY A 349 8.89 8.10 16.39
N ALA A 350 10.01 7.48 16.06
CA ALA A 350 10.38 7.15 14.68
C ALA A 350 9.97 5.74 14.23
N GLY A 351 9.24 4.97 15.07
CA GLY A 351 8.93 3.57 14.83
C GLY A 351 7.45 3.25 14.73
N LEU A 352 7.15 2.12 14.10
CA LEU A 352 5.81 1.50 14.11
C LEU A 352 5.61 0.75 15.42
N MET A 353 4.41 0.85 15.99
CA MET A 353 4.03 0.16 17.22
C MET A 353 3.10 -1.01 16.95
N LEU A 354 3.36 -2.15 17.58
CA LEU A 354 2.39 -3.22 17.74
C LEU A 354 1.59 -2.96 19.02
N VAL A 355 0.30 -2.73 18.88
CA VAL A 355 -0.62 -2.66 20.02
C VAL A 355 -1.19 -4.07 20.23
N PRO A 356 -0.95 -4.74 21.37
CA PRO A 356 -1.28 -6.15 21.54
C PRO A 356 -2.75 -6.49 21.32
N GLU A 357 -3.65 -5.56 21.64
CA GLU A 357 -5.11 -5.72 21.55
C GLU A 357 -5.63 -5.53 20.11
N GLU A 358 -4.83 -4.94 19.21
CA GLU A 358 -5.20 -4.70 17.82
C GLU A 358 -4.88 -5.92 16.95
N GLU A 359 -5.67 -6.11 15.90
CA GLU A 359 -5.39 -7.14 14.90
C GLU A 359 -4.53 -6.58 13.76
N TYR A 360 -3.56 -7.38 13.32
CA TYR A 360 -2.59 -7.01 12.28
C TYR A 360 -2.47 -8.11 11.24
N SER A 361 -2.20 -7.74 10.00
CA SER A 361 -1.76 -8.70 8.98
C SER A 361 -0.40 -9.29 9.32
N GLU A 362 -0.01 -10.39 8.67
CA GLU A 362 1.35 -10.95 8.79
C GLU A 362 2.44 -9.94 8.48
N ALA A 363 2.15 -8.99 7.58
CA ALA A 363 3.03 -7.88 7.20
C ALA A 363 3.00 -6.68 8.17
N GLY A 364 2.28 -6.77 9.31
CA GLY A 364 2.27 -5.74 10.34
C GLY A 364 1.35 -4.54 10.08
N ARG A 365 0.37 -4.65 9.16
CA ARG A 365 -0.66 -3.61 8.96
C ARG A 365 -1.86 -3.89 9.85
N GLY A 366 -2.30 -2.91 10.63
CA GLY A 366 -3.46 -3.04 11.51
C GLY A 366 -4.77 -3.05 10.72
N VAL A 367 -5.70 -3.93 11.09
CA VAL A 367 -7.03 -3.99 10.43
C VAL A 367 -7.83 -2.75 10.77
N TYR A 368 -8.28 -1.99 9.76
CA TYR A 368 -9.06 -0.78 10.00
C TYR A 368 -9.96 -0.41 8.80
N PRO A 369 -11.12 -1.06 8.61
CA PRO A 369 -12.03 -0.77 7.51
C PRO A 369 -12.56 0.67 7.50
N ASP A 370 -12.86 1.23 8.69
CA ASP A 370 -13.29 2.63 8.83
C ASP A 370 -12.29 3.61 8.21
N GLY A 371 -11.00 3.26 8.22
CA GLY A 371 -9.95 4.07 7.61
C GLY A 371 -10.08 4.19 6.10
N LEU A 372 -10.47 3.14 5.41
CA LEU A 372 -10.69 3.21 3.96
C LEU A 372 -11.84 4.16 3.60
N PHE A 373 -12.94 4.10 4.35
CA PHE A 373 -14.02 5.05 4.25
C PHE A 373 -13.53 6.49 4.46
N GLN A 374 -12.77 6.72 5.53
CA GLN A 374 -12.23 8.03 5.89
C GLN A 374 -11.33 8.61 4.80
N VAL A 375 -10.43 7.79 4.27
CA VAL A 375 -9.54 8.15 3.16
C VAL A 375 -10.34 8.57 1.93
N LEU A 376 -11.29 7.76 1.50
CA LEU A 376 -12.12 8.04 0.32
C LEU A 376 -12.89 9.36 0.45
N VAL A 377 -13.52 9.59 1.60
CA VAL A 377 -14.27 10.83 1.90
C VAL A 377 -13.31 12.03 1.97
N ALA A 378 -12.14 11.89 2.59
CA ALA A 378 -11.16 12.96 2.71
C ALA A 378 -10.61 13.37 1.33
N PHE A 379 -10.24 12.41 0.47
CA PHE A 379 -9.79 12.68 -0.90
C PHE A 379 -10.89 13.36 -1.72
N HIS A 380 -12.10 12.83 -1.70
CA HIS A 380 -13.21 13.43 -2.42
C HIS A 380 -13.48 14.87 -1.96
N ASN A 381 -13.56 15.12 -0.67
CA ASN A 381 -13.79 16.47 -0.13
C ASN A 381 -12.67 17.45 -0.48
N ARG A 382 -11.42 16.98 -0.58
CA ARG A 382 -10.29 17.82 -0.95
C ARG A 382 -10.31 18.23 -2.41
N TYR A 383 -10.64 17.30 -3.31
CA TYR A 383 -10.47 17.52 -4.76
C TYR A 383 -11.75 17.88 -5.50
N LYS A 384 -12.95 17.54 -5.01
CA LYS A 384 -14.22 17.73 -5.72
C LYS A 384 -14.50 19.16 -6.21
N ALA A 385 -14.00 20.18 -5.52
CA ALA A 385 -14.21 21.57 -5.91
C ALA A 385 -13.37 21.98 -7.14
N LYS A 386 -12.14 21.44 -7.24
CA LYS A 386 -11.21 21.74 -8.34
C LYS A 386 -11.32 20.73 -9.47
N GLN A 387 -11.56 19.47 -9.13
CA GLN A 387 -11.63 18.34 -10.04
C GLN A 387 -12.98 17.60 -9.87
N PRO A 388 -14.11 18.19 -10.27
CA PRO A 388 -15.45 17.61 -10.03
C PRO A 388 -15.69 16.30 -10.81
N LYS A 389 -14.83 15.99 -11.79
CA LYS A 389 -14.90 14.76 -12.59
C LYS A 389 -13.93 13.66 -12.11
N LEU A 390 -13.07 13.97 -11.13
CA LEU A 390 -12.10 13.00 -10.63
C LEU A 390 -12.82 11.82 -10.01
N ARG A 391 -12.46 10.62 -10.46
CA ARG A 391 -13.00 9.35 -9.99
C ARG A 391 -11.95 8.60 -9.18
N TYR A 392 -12.40 7.66 -8.37
CA TYR A 392 -11.52 6.86 -7.52
C TYR A 392 -11.61 5.38 -7.90
N ILE A 393 -10.50 4.68 -7.80
CA ILE A 393 -10.43 3.23 -7.96
C ILE A 393 -9.60 2.71 -6.78
N ILE A 394 -10.10 1.68 -6.08
CA ILE A 394 -9.25 0.96 -5.12
C ILE A 394 -8.34 0.06 -5.96
N THR A 395 -7.12 0.53 -6.18
CA THR A 395 -6.13 -0.15 -7.02
C THR A 395 -5.42 -1.28 -6.33
N GLU A 396 -5.41 -1.27 -4.99
CA GLU A 396 -4.99 -2.40 -4.16
C GLU A 396 -5.68 -2.33 -2.79
N ASN A 397 -6.18 -3.48 -2.35
CA ASN A 397 -6.59 -3.75 -0.97
C ASN A 397 -6.42 -5.24 -0.70
N GLY A 398 -5.88 -5.61 0.44
CA GLY A 398 -5.61 -7.01 0.75
C GLY A 398 -5.11 -7.22 2.16
N PHE A 399 -5.04 -8.48 2.57
CA PHE A 399 -4.63 -8.85 3.91
C PHE A 399 -3.77 -10.12 3.89
N ALA A 400 -2.55 -10.02 4.40
CA ALA A 400 -1.67 -11.18 4.54
C ALA A 400 -2.15 -12.08 5.70
N ASP A 401 -2.61 -13.28 5.35
CA ASP A 401 -3.14 -14.27 6.28
C ASP A 401 -3.04 -15.68 5.69
N ALA A 402 -2.00 -16.41 6.05
CA ALA A 402 -1.78 -17.78 5.60
C ALA A 402 -2.91 -18.73 6.01
N ARG A 403 -3.57 -18.48 7.14
CA ARG A 403 -4.70 -19.29 7.62
C ARG A 403 -6.04 -18.93 7.00
N ASP A 404 -6.13 -17.83 6.30
CA ASP A 404 -7.34 -17.34 5.62
C ASP A 404 -8.57 -17.14 6.53
N ILE A 405 -8.34 -16.83 7.80
CA ILE A 405 -9.39 -16.67 8.81
C ILE A 405 -9.82 -15.20 8.92
N ILE A 406 -8.84 -14.28 8.88
CA ILE A 406 -9.08 -12.84 9.01
C ILE A 406 -9.32 -12.21 7.63
N ARG A 407 -8.66 -12.70 6.57
CA ARG A 407 -8.81 -12.16 5.20
C ARG A 407 -10.27 -12.14 4.75
N ARG A 408 -11.07 -13.15 5.09
CA ARG A 408 -12.48 -13.23 4.68
C ARG A 408 -13.33 -12.10 5.27
N PRO A 409 -13.44 -11.93 6.60
CA PRO A 409 -14.16 -10.78 7.15
C PRO A 409 -13.48 -9.45 6.80
N TYR A 410 -12.15 -9.38 6.66
CA TYR A 410 -11.44 -8.18 6.18
C TYR A 410 -11.96 -7.72 4.81
N LEU A 411 -12.06 -8.63 3.84
CA LEU A 411 -12.59 -8.35 2.50
C LEU A 411 -14.01 -7.77 2.57
N VAL A 412 -14.90 -8.43 3.31
CA VAL A 412 -16.30 -8.00 3.48
C VAL A 412 -16.38 -6.60 4.08
N GLU A 413 -15.69 -6.35 5.19
CA GLU A 413 -15.79 -5.08 5.93
C GLU A 413 -15.18 -3.91 5.16
N HIS A 414 -14.11 -4.14 4.36
CA HIS A 414 -13.54 -3.10 3.48
C HIS A 414 -14.45 -2.79 2.29
N LEU A 415 -15.11 -3.77 1.71
CA LEU A 415 -16.12 -3.54 0.67
C LEU A 415 -17.33 -2.78 1.22
N LEU A 416 -17.77 -3.05 2.45
CA LEU A 416 -18.80 -2.24 3.12
C LEU A 416 -18.37 -0.79 3.32
N ALA A 417 -17.11 -0.56 3.67
CA ALA A 417 -16.56 0.80 3.79
C ALA A 417 -16.56 1.56 2.46
N ILE A 418 -16.21 0.88 1.35
CA ILE A 418 -16.28 1.44 0.00
C ILE A 418 -17.74 1.75 -0.37
N HIS A 419 -18.63 0.82 -0.15
CA HIS A 419 -20.05 1.00 -0.44
C HIS A 419 -20.63 2.20 0.33
N ALA A 420 -20.32 2.35 1.62
CA ALA A 420 -20.73 3.50 2.42
C ALA A 420 -20.16 4.83 1.87
N ALA A 421 -18.92 4.86 1.38
CA ALA A 421 -18.34 6.04 0.74
C ALA A 421 -19.07 6.40 -0.56
N ILE A 422 -19.41 5.41 -1.38
CA ILE A 422 -20.24 5.59 -2.59
C ILE A 422 -21.59 6.19 -2.18
N GLN A 423 -22.20 5.71 -1.12
CA GLN A 423 -23.46 6.22 -0.58
C GLN A 423 -23.38 7.69 -0.14
N GLN A 424 -22.21 8.18 0.26
CA GLN A 424 -21.97 9.59 0.55
C GLN A 424 -21.55 10.42 -0.68
N GLY A 425 -21.66 9.85 -1.87
CA GLY A 425 -21.42 10.55 -3.14
C GLY A 425 -19.97 10.52 -3.60
N VAL A 426 -19.10 9.69 -3.01
CA VAL A 426 -17.74 9.49 -3.51
C VAL A 426 -17.79 8.64 -4.78
N PRO A 427 -17.28 9.11 -5.92
CA PRO A 427 -17.37 8.40 -7.20
C PRO A 427 -16.28 7.31 -7.30
N VAL A 428 -16.52 6.17 -6.67
CA VAL A 428 -15.61 5.01 -6.73
C VAL A 428 -16.07 4.07 -7.85
N ASP A 429 -15.17 3.78 -8.81
CA ASP A 429 -15.48 2.98 -10.00
C ASP A 429 -15.18 1.50 -9.87
N GLY A 430 -14.32 1.11 -8.95
CA GLY A 430 -13.94 -0.30 -8.84
C GLY A 430 -13.02 -0.61 -7.68
N TYR A 431 -12.83 -1.92 -7.52
CA TYR A 431 -12.02 -2.52 -6.46
C TYR A 431 -11.12 -3.62 -7.02
N LEU A 432 -9.83 -3.54 -6.74
CA LEU A 432 -8.88 -4.59 -7.06
C LEU A 432 -8.30 -5.17 -5.78
N GLN A 433 -8.41 -6.50 -5.65
CA GLN A 433 -7.82 -7.25 -4.56
C GLN A 433 -6.32 -7.45 -4.81
N TRP A 434 -5.50 -7.17 -3.81
CA TRP A 434 -4.12 -7.59 -3.74
C TRP A 434 -4.01 -8.86 -2.90
N THR A 435 -3.78 -10.07 -3.43
CA THR A 435 -3.39 -10.41 -4.80
C THR A 435 -4.00 -11.77 -5.16
N ILE A 436 -3.79 -12.25 -6.38
CA ILE A 436 -4.35 -13.52 -6.85
C ILE A 436 -3.75 -14.68 -6.07
N SER A 437 -2.45 -14.92 -6.28
CA SER A 437 -1.69 -16.02 -5.69
C SER A 437 -0.60 -15.50 -4.76
N ASP A 438 -0.25 -16.28 -3.72
CA ASP A 438 0.88 -15.96 -2.86
C ASP A 438 2.14 -15.75 -3.67
N ASN A 439 2.68 -14.57 -3.57
CA ASN A 439 3.88 -14.19 -4.28
C ASN A 439 4.95 -13.67 -3.33
N TRP A 440 6.01 -13.17 -3.87
CA TRP A 440 7.08 -12.54 -3.16
C TRP A 440 6.71 -11.09 -2.79
N GLU A 441 6.96 -10.71 -1.53
CA GLU A 441 6.56 -9.40 -0.98
C GLU A 441 7.79 -8.56 -0.63
N TRP A 442 8.45 -8.00 -1.62
CA TRP A 442 9.59 -7.07 -1.48
C TRP A 442 10.65 -7.55 -0.47
N ALA A 443 11.05 -6.67 0.45
CA ALA A 443 11.97 -7.01 1.54
C ALA A 443 11.39 -7.99 2.58
N ASP A 444 10.09 -8.28 2.52
CA ASP A 444 9.42 -9.24 3.38
C ASP A 444 9.48 -10.69 2.85
N GLY A 445 9.98 -10.88 1.63
CA GLY A 445 10.17 -12.19 1.02
C GLY A 445 8.85 -12.94 0.79
N TYR A 446 8.83 -14.23 1.16
CA TYR A 446 7.64 -15.08 1.01
C TYR A 446 6.90 -15.34 2.34
N CYS A 447 7.26 -14.62 3.43
CA CYS A 447 6.60 -14.83 4.70
C CYS A 447 5.14 -14.33 4.69
N PRO A 448 4.82 -13.08 4.28
CA PRO A 448 3.43 -12.63 4.22
C PRO A 448 2.67 -13.29 3.06
N ARG A 449 1.48 -13.82 3.35
CA ARG A 449 0.65 -14.55 2.39
C ARG A 449 -0.58 -13.71 2.02
N PHE A 450 -0.47 -12.91 0.96
CA PHE A 450 -1.57 -12.05 0.48
C PHE A 450 -2.55 -12.73 -0.48
N GLY A 451 -2.14 -13.85 -1.09
CA GLY A 451 -2.91 -14.51 -2.13
C GLY A 451 -4.27 -15.02 -1.68
N LEU A 452 -5.28 -14.84 -2.53
CA LEU A 452 -6.53 -15.58 -2.44
C LEU A 452 -6.29 -17.08 -2.72
N VAL A 453 -5.20 -17.36 -3.42
CA VAL A 453 -4.74 -18.70 -3.80
C VAL A 453 -3.40 -18.98 -3.13
N ASP A 454 -3.30 -20.09 -2.42
CA ASP A 454 -2.04 -20.60 -1.89
C ASP A 454 -1.15 -21.16 -3.00
N VAL A 455 0.16 -21.04 -2.82
CA VAL A 455 1.14 -21.55 -3.78
C VAL A 455 2.05 -22.56 -3.10
N ASP A 456 1.83 -23.84 -3.38
CA ASP A 456 2.71 -24.90 -2.92
C ASP A 456 4.00 -24.95 -3.78
N ARG A 457 5.04 -24.30 -3.27
CA ARG A 457 6.32 -24.21 -3.96
C ARG A 457 7.06 -25.54 -4.02
N ALA A 458 6.82 -26.45 -3.07
CA ALA A 458 7.41 -27.78 -3.07
C ALA A 458 6.78 -28.69 -4.15
N SER A 459 5.52 -28.42 -4.51
CA SER A 459 4.77 -29.17 -5.53
C SER A 459 4.65 -28.37 -6.84
N ASN A 460 5.77 -27.89 -7.38
CA ASN A 460 5.85 -27.22 -8.68
C ASN A 460 4.92 -26.00 -8.82
N LEU A 461 4.83 -25.17 -7.79
CA LEU A 461 3.98 -23.99 -7.73
C LEU A 461 2.47 -24.31 -7.90
N THR A 462 2.01 -25.44 -7.39
CA THR A 462 0.58 -25.81 -7.43
C THR A 462 -0.27 -24.72 -6.77
N ARG A 463 -1.32 -24.27 -7.46
CA ARG A 463 -2.28 -23.26 -7.00
C ARG A 463 -3.42 -23.92 -6.24
N ILE A 464 -3.65 -23.51 -5.00
CA ILE A 464 -4.69 -24.05 -4.11
C ILE A 464 -5.60 -22.89 -3.69
N PRO A 465 -6.78 -22.71 -4.33
CA PRO A 465 -7.73 -21.66 -3.96
C PRO A 465 -8.17 -21.77 -2.50
N ARG A 466 -8.11 -20.66 -1.77
CA ARG A 466 -8.54 -20.54 -0.37
C ARG A 466 -10.03 -20.22 -0.26
N PRO A 467 -10.67 -20.40 0.91
CA PRO A 467 -12.04 -19.96 1.14
C PRO A 467 -12.29 -18.49 0.75
N SER A 468 -11.33 -17.58 0.95
CA SER A 468 -11.40 -16.18 0.53
C SER A 468 -11.50 -16.01 -0.99
N TYR A 469 -10.91 -16.91 -1.79
CA TYR A 469 -11.05 -16.92 -3.24
C TYR A 469 -12.51 -17.13 -3.66
N PHE A 470 -13.17 -18.08 -3.05
CA PHE A 470 -14.58 -18.39 -3.34
C PHE A 470 -15.52 -17.29 -2.82
N LEU A 471 -15.21 -16.68 -1.68
CA LEU A 471 -15.96 -15.52 -1.18
C LEU A 471 -15.81 -14.33 -2.13
N TYR A 472 -14.57 -14.01 -2.57
CA TYR A 472 -14.34 -12.97 -3.57
C TYR A 472 -15.07 -13.27 -4.88
N GLN A 473 -15.03 -14.52 -5.37
CA GLN A 473 -15.74 -14.94 -6.57
C GLN A 473 -17.26 -14.73 -6.46
N GLN A 474 -17.86 -15.05 -5.32
CA GLN A 474 -19.29 -14.84 -5.10
C GLN A 474 -19.63 -13.34 -5.17
N VAL A 475 -18.86 -12.50 -4.47
CA VAL A 475 -19.09 -11.06 -4.42
C VAL A 475 -18.83 -10.40 -5.78
N SER A 476 -17.72 -10.75 -6.46
CA SER A 476 -17.38 -10.16 -7.76
C SER A 476 -18.37 -10.48 -8.85
N LYS A 477 -18.93 -11.71 -8.85
CA LYS A 477 -19.95 -12.16 -9.83
C LYS A 477 -21.34 -11.62 -9.54
N SER A 478 -21.72 -11.48 -8.27
CA SER A 478 -23.05 -10.98 -7.89
C SER A 478 -23.11 -9.46 -7.74
N GLY A 479 -22.01 -8.81 -7.38
CA GLY A 479 -21.98 -7.41 -6.96
C GLY A 479 -22.64 -7.18 -5.59
N ILE A 480 -22.96 -8.23 -4.83
CA ILE A 480 -23.77 -8.16 -3.61
C ILE A 480 -23.03 -8.77 -2.43
N ILE A 481 -23.18 -8.14 -1.27
CA ILE A 481 -22.80 -8.69 0.03
C ILE A 481 -24.07 -8.86 0.87
N THR A 482 -24.30 -10.07 1.38
CA THR A 482 -25.45 -10.36 2.23
C THR A 482 -25.09 -10.27 3.72
N LYS A 483 -26.11 -10.03 4.57
CA LYS A 483 -25.97 -10.11 6.01
C LYS A 483 -25.44 -11.46 6.47
N GLN A 484 -25.93 -12.55 5.87
CA GLN A 484 -25.49 -13.91 6.18
C GLN A 484 -23.99 -14.09 5.91
N GLN A 485 -23.46 -13.59 4.79
CA GLN A 485 -22.03 -13.62 4.50
C GLN A 485 -21.23 -12.84 5.55
N ARG A 486 -21.62 -11.59 5.84
CA ARG A 486 -20.96 -10.75 6.83
C ARG A 486 -20.89 -11.40 8.22
N GLU A 487 -22.04 -11.85 8.72
CA GLU A 487 -22.14 -12.45 10.04
C GLU A 487 -21.45 -13.83 10.11
N GLY A 488 -21.58 -14.65 9.07
CA GLY A 488 -20.97 -15.97 9.00
C GLY A 488 -19.43 -15.92 9.04
N GLU A 489 -18.82 -15.00 8.27
CA GLU A 489 -17.37 -14.84 8.28
C GLU A 489 -16.87 -14.28 9.63
N TRP A 490 -17.60 -13.37 10.23
CA TRP A 490 -17.28 -12.86 11.56
C TRP A 490 -17.43 -13.94 12.64
N GLN A 491 -18.49 -14.74 12.59
CA GLN A 491 -18.70 -15.83 13.55
C GLN A 491 -17.57 -16.87 13.48
N THR A 492 -17.13 -17.22 12.26
CA THR A 492 -16.00 -18.13 12.06
C THR A 492 -14.74 -17.61 12.74
N LEU A 493 -14.45 -16.32 12.58
CA LEU A 493 -13.32 -15.67 13.27
C LEU A 493 -13.48 -15.72 14.80
N GLN A 494 -14.68 -15.43 15.32
CA GLN A 494 -14.94 -15.46 16.76
C GLN A 494 -14.78 -16.88 17.36
N GLU A 495 -15.13 -17.92 16.62
CA GLU A 495 -14.91 -19.30 17.04
C GLU A 495 -13.43 -19.65 17.14
N GLU A 496 -12.61 -19.20 16.18
CA GLU A 496 -11.16 -19.37 16.25
C GLU A 496 -10.52 -18.61 17.42
N ILE A 497 -10.97 -17.40 17.70
CA ILE A 497 -10.52 -16.62 18.87
C ILE A 497 -10.84 -17.38 20.16
N LYS A 498 -12.06 -17.90 20.31
CA LYS A 498 -12.47 -18.68 21.49
C LYS A 498 -11.65 -19.94 21.71
N ARG A 499 -11.14 -20.54 20.64
CA ARG A 499 -10.24 -21.72 20.68
C ARG A 499 -8.78 -21.36 20.99
N GLY A 500 -8.47 -20.07 21.18
CA GLY A 500 -7.09 -19.60 21.33
C GLY A 500 -6.29 -19.70 20.04
N GLY A 501 -6.91 -19.43 18.90
CA GLY A 501 -6.30 -19.52 17.58
C GLY A 501 -5.06 -18.64 17.46
N VAL A 502 -4.01 -19.19 16.89
CA VAL A 502 -2.76 -18.48 16.60
C VAL A 502 -2.53 -18.47 15.09
N ARG A 503 -1.79 -17.47 14.61
CA ARG A 503 -1.42 -17.35 13.21
C ARG A 503 -0.01 -16.83 13.03
N PRO A 504 0.59 -17.02 11.86
CA PRO A 504 1.89 -16.46 11.54
C PRO A 504 1.90 -14.93 11.65
N PHE A 505 3.04 -14.37 12.06
CA PHE A 505 3.33 -12.95 12.07
C PHE A 505 4.79 -12.74 11.65
N CYS A 506 5.00 -12.03 10.55
CA CYS A 506 6.31 -11.96 9.89
C CYS A 506 7.21 -10.87 10.43
N ARG A 507 6.69 -9.91 11.21
CA ARG A 507 7.50 -8.81 11.74
C ARG A 507 8.23 -9.17 13.03
N ALA A 508 9.47 -8.74 13.14
CA ALA A 508 10.14 -8.71 14.42
C ALA A 508 9.58 -7.60 15.31
N VAL A 509 9.41 -7.89 16.59
CA VAL A 509 8.87 -6.94 17.59
C VAL A 509 9.85 -6.84 18.73
N ALA A 510 10.23 -5.62 19.11
CA ALA A 510 11.10 -5.33 20.24
C ALA A 510 10.34 -5.48 21.57
N GLN A 511 11.08 -5.44 22.69
CA GLN A 511 10.49 -5.50 24.04
C GLN A 511 9.56 -4.33 24.36
N ASP A 512 9.72 -3.20 23.69
CA ASP A 512 8.89 -2.01 23.82
C ASP A 512 7.76 -1.96 22.77
N ASN A 513 7.43 -3.10 22.16
CA ASN A 513 6.41 -3.27 21.12
C ASN A 513 6.66 -2.51 19.81
N ARG A 514 7.83 -1.94 19.59
CA ARG A 514 8.17 -1.40 18.28
C ARG A 514 8.39 -2.53 17.27
N MET A 515 7.76 -2.39 16.10
CA MET A 515 7.92 -3.31 14.98
C MET A 515 9.07 -2.87 14.08
N TRP A 516 9.78 -3.85 13.54
CA TRP A 516 10.81 -3.65 12.55
C TRP A 516 10.21 -3.55 11.14
N ALA A 517 10.91 -2.82 10.28
CA ALA A 517 10.53 -2.72 8.88
C ALA A 517 10.82 -4.01 8.09
N GLU A 518 11.68 -4.89 8.62
CA GLU A 518 12.09 -6.13 7.96
C GLU A 518 11.32 -7.32 8.51
N SER A 519 10.96 -8.25 7.63
CA SER A 519 10.34 -9.51 8.03
C SER A 519 11.37 -10.54 8.50
N LEU A 520 10.88 -11.50 9.25
CA LEU A 520 11.64 -12.68 9.67
C LEU A 520 11.58 -13.76 8.59
N ASP A 521 12.64 -14.57 8.46
CA ASP A 521 12.64 -15.77 7.60
C ASP A 521 11.61 -16.79 8.06
N THR A 522 11.43 -16.90 9.38
CA THR A 522 10.45 -17.78 10.00
C THR A 522 9.46 -16.92 10.79
N PRO A 523 8.16 -17.03 10.50
CA PRO A 523 7.15 -16.26 11.21
C PRO A 523 7.07 -16.66 12.67
N ARG A 524 6.79 -15.70 13.54
CA ARG A 524 6.36 -15.96 14.91
C ARG A 524 4.87 -16.28 14.93
N MET A 525 4.45 -17.08 15.90
CA MET A 525 3.03 -17.34 16.10
C MET A 525 2.45 -16.29 17.06
N ARG A 526 1.37 -15.63 16.64
CA ARG A 526 0.65 -14.63 17.41
C ARG A 526 -0.80 -15.06 17.63
N LEU A 527 -1.32 -14.83 18.84
CA LEU A 527 -2.75 -14.99 19.10
C LEU A 527 -3.57 -14.01 18.24
N ILE A 528 -4.71 -14.47 17.75
CA ILE A 528 -5.68 -13.62 17.07
C ILE A 528 -6.28 -12.66 18.10
N ALA A 529 -6.30 -11.37 17.79
CA ALA A 529 -6.80 -10.35 18.71
C ALA A 529 -8.33 -10.41 18.84
N ASN A 530 -8.83 -10.23 20.06
CA ASN A 530 -10.27 -10.25 20.35
C ASN A 530 -10.85 -8.82 20.40
N LYS A 531 -10.63 -8.04 19.33
CA LYS A 531 -11.21 -6.70 19.19
C LYS A 531 -12.21 -6.71 18.03
N ASP A 532 -13.38 -6.09 18.24
CA ASP A 532 -14.32 -5.88 17.14
C ASP A 532 -13.83 -4.71 16.27
N TRP A 533 -13.21 -5.07 15.14
CA TRP A 533 -12.67 -4.14 14.16
C TRP A 533 -13.58 -4.00 12.92
N ARG A 534 -14.77 -4.61 12.92
CA ARG A 534 -15.72 -4.48 11.81
C ARG A 534 -16.04 -3.02 11.52
N PHE A 535 -16.37 -2.74 10.28
CA PHE A 535 -16.75 -1.41 9.82
C PHE A 535 -17.83 -0.80 10.73
N THR A 536 -17.55 0.38 11.26
CA THR A 536 -18.34 1.15 12.24
C THR A 536 -18.40 0.60 13.67
N LYS A 537 -17.84 -0.57 13.93
CA LYS A 537 -17.78 -1.17 15.28
C LYS A 537 -16.46 -0.89 16.00
N TYR A 538 -15.43 -0.47 15.25
CA TYR A 538 -14.12 -0.15 15.83
C TYR A 538 -14.22 1.00 16.84
N LYS A 539 -13.70 0.76 18.02
CA LYS A 539 -13.62 1.79 19.08
C LYS A 539 -12.19 2.32 19.17
N GLN A 540 -12.06 3.60 18.91
CA GLN A 540 -10.80 4.31 19.14
C GLN A 540 -10.43 4.30 20.63
N PRO A 541 -9.12 4.32 20.97
CA PRO A 541 -8.67 4.53 22.34
C PRO A 541 -9.29 5.80 22.95
N GLY A 542 -9.64 5.74 24.22
CA GLY A 542 -10.16 6.91 24.94
C GLY A 542 -9.05 7.94 25.23
N LEU A 543 -9.43 9.20 25.51
CA LEU A 543 -8.48 10.27 25.81
C LEU A 543 -7.54 9.91 26.99
N LEU A 544 -8.06 9.27 28.02
CA LEU A 544 -7.26 8.84 29.17
C LEU A 544 -6.20 7.79 28.78
N GLU A 545 -6.53 6.90 27.85
CA GLU A 545 -5.59 5.92 27.33
C GLU A 545 -4.47 6.60 26.52
N TYR A 546 -4.79 7.58 25.67
CA TYR A 546 -3.79 8.38 24.97
C TYR A 546 -2.88 9.16 25.94
N VAL A 547 -3.42 9.70 27.02
CA VAL A 547 -2.63 10.35 28.07
C VAL A 547 -1.69 9.35 28.73
N TRP A 548 -2.18 8.16 29.10
CA TRP A 548 -1.35 7.10 29.69
C TRP A 548 -0.21 6.67 28.73
N ARG A 549 -0.54 6.36 27.50
CA ARG A 549 0.42 6.00 26.47
C ARG A 549 1.47 7.10 26.23
N SER A 550 1.13 8.37 26.48
CA SER A 550 2.08 9.48 26.38
C SER A 550 3.23 9.40 27.38
N PHE A 551 3.04 8.80 28.55
CA PHE A 551 4.14 8.52 29.48
C PHE A 551 5.08 7.44 28.94
N GLU A 552 4.54 6.41 28.30
CA GLU A 552 5.35 5.37 27.64
C GLU A 552 6.15 5.96 26.46
N VAL A 553 5.52 6.83 25.66
CA VAL A 553 6.19 7.58 24.59
C VAL A 553 7.34 8.41 25.12
N ALA A 554 7.14 9.13 26.25
CA ALA A 554 8.21 9.92 26.87
C ALA A 554 9.42 9.04 27.26
N VAL A 555 9.18 7.83 27.77
CA VAL A 555 10.25 6.86 28.07
C VAL A 555 10.96 6.38 26.82
N ILE A 556 10.21 6.10 25.73
CA ILE A 556 10.76 5.70 24.43
C ILE A 556 11.66 6.81 23.86
N LEU A 557 11.15 8.04 23.82
CA LEU A 557 11.90 9.19 23.34
C LEU A 557 13.19 9.45 24.15
N LEU A 558 13.13 9.26 25.47
CA LEU A 558 14.31 9.37 26.32
C LEU A 558 15.35 8.28 26.00
N LYS A 559 14.92 7.04 25.83
CA LYS A 559 15.80 5.93 25.42
C LYS A 559 16.44 6.21 24.06
N ASP A 560 15.66 6.70 23.09
CA ASP A 560 16.15 7.04 21.76
C ASP A 560 17.16 8.19 21.81
N ALA A 561 16.91 9.23 22.61
CA ALA A 561 17.85 10.33 22.82
C ALA A 561 19.19 9.84 23.43
N VAL A 562 19.13 8.99 24.45
CA VAL A 562 20.35 8.41 25.07
C VAL A 562 21.11 7.56 24.03
N ARG A 563 20.41 6.78 23.22
CA ARG A 563 21.02 5.97 22.15
C ARG A 563 21.75 6.82 21.12
N LEU A 564 21.11 7.88 20.63
CA LEU A 564 21.71 8.84 19.69
C LEU A 564 22.98 9.50 20.27
N LEU A 565 22.91 9.93 21.53
CA LEU A 565 24.05 10.54 22.22
C LEU A 565 25.22 9.55 22.43
N SER A 566 24.95 8.25 22.50
CA SER A 566 25.97 7.19 22.60
C SER A 566 26.49 6.71 21.23
N GLY A 567 26.07 7.33 20.13
CA GLY A 567 26.53 6.98 18.77
C GLY A 567 25.78 5.78 18.14
N GLY A 568 24.66 5.35 18.74
CA GLY A 568 23.79 4.31 18.18
C GLY A 568 22.79 4.84 17.16
N SER A 569 22.25 3.98 16.30
CA SER A 569 21.18 4.32 15.34
C SER A 569 19.81 4.26 16.02
N LEU A 570 18.88 5.16 15.64
CA LEU A 570 17.47 5.10 16.06
C LEU A 570 16.77 3.82 15.58
N MET A 571 17.26 3.27 14.48
CA MET A 571 16.74 2.04 13.87
C MET A 571 17.40 0.77 14.38
N ASP A 572 18.44 0.90 15.21
CA ASP A 572 19.18 -0.23 15.80
C ASP A 572 18.51 -0.69 17.10
N VAL A 573 17.27 -1.11 16.99
CA VAL A 573 16.63 -1.86 18.06
C VAL A 573 17.29 -3.22 18.05
N SER A 574 18.13 -3.54 19.02
CA SER A 574 18.77 -4.86 19.14
C SER A 574 17.71 -5.96 19.11
N LEU A 575 17.81 -6.83 18.10
CA LEU A 575 17.00 -8.05 18.09
C LEU A 575 17.18 -8.75 19.44
N PRO A 576 16.14 -9.33 20.03
CA PRO A 576 16.31 -10.21 21.20
C PRO A 576 17.42 -11.23 20.92
N PRO A 577 18.24 -11.58 21.91
CA PRO A 577 19.35 -12.51 21.75
C PRO A 577 18.97 -13.84 21.07
N GLU A 578 17.74 -14.28 21.26
CA GLU A 578 17.16 -15.50 20.65
C GLU A 578 17.05 -15.42 19.11
N ILE A 579 17.04 -14.22 18.53
CA ILE A 579 16.99 -14.01 17.07
C ILE A 579 18.41 -13.91 16.48
N ILE A 580 19.40 -13.58 17.31
CA ILE A 580 20.80 -13.44 16.88
C ILE A 580 21.52 -14.80 16.88
N SER A 581 21.07 -15.76 17.68
CA SER A 581 21.79 -17.03 17.93
C SER A 581 21.60 -18.11 16.86
N GLY A 582 20.81 -17.88 15.80
CA GLY A 582 20.73 -18.84 14.68
C GLY A 582 20.15 -20.21 15.04
N GLU A 583 19.61 -20.39 16.22
CA GLU A 583 18.87 -21.60 16.64
C GLU A 583 17.36 -21.34 16.40
N LEU A 584 16.94 -21.55 15.16
CA LEU A 584 15.55 -21.73 14.77
C LEU A 584 15.44 -22.99 13.91
#